data_b23d999e14189a25c065012a7951dd7b
#
_entry.id   b23d999e14189a25c065012a7951dd7b
#
_cell.length_a   1.000
_cell.length_b   1.000
_cell.length_c   1.000
_cell.angle_alpha   90.00
_cell.angle_beta   90.00
_cell.angle_gamma   90.00
#
_symmetry.space_group_name_H-M   'P 1'
#
loop_
_entity.id
_entity.type
_entity.pdbx_description
1 polymer ?
#
loop_
_entity_poly.entity_id
_entity_poly.type
_entity_poly.pdbx_seq_one_letter_code
_entity_poly.pdbx_strand_id
1 'polypeptide(L)'
;MKFRIYRYDPEKDAKPRFQEYDIALDPHDRMLLDALIRLKVVDDSLAFRRSCREGVCGSDAMNINGRNGLACITNLKTLKEPVELRPLPGLPVVRDLIVDMSQFFKQYHSIKPYLVNDEPPPERERLQSPEERESLDGLYECILCACCSTACPSFWWNPDKFVGPAGLLNAYRFIADSRDRDLNARLDSLEDPYRLFRCHSIMNCVDVCPKGLNPTVAIGTIKTMMIKRAV
;
A
#
# COMPACT_ATOMS: atom_id res chain seq x y z
N MET A 1 23.89 -1.73 16.37
CA MET A 1 23.26 -2.14 15.10
C MET A 1 23.47 -1.05 14.08
N LYS A 2 23.92 -1.44 12.89
CA LYS A 2 24.30 -0.47 11.84
C LYS A 2 23.15 -0.22 10.87
N PHE A 3 22.90 1.06 10.61
CA PHE A 3 21.88 1.51 9.68
C PHE A 3 22.50 2.37 8.57
N ARG A 4 21.95 2.29 7.37
CA ARG A 4 22.25 3.13 6.22
C ARG A 4 20.94 3.73 5.72
N ILE A 5 20.69 5.01 6.04
CA ILE A 5 19.38 5.65 5.84
C ILE A 5 19.46 6.68 4.72
N TYR A 6 18.51 6.63 3.80
CA TYR A 6 18.30 7.66 2.81
C TYR A 6 17.90 8.97 3.49
N ARG A 7 18.65 10.04 3.18
CA ARG A 7 18.44 11.37 3.72
C ARG A 7 18.25 12.37 2.59
N TYR A 8 17.22 13.17 2.72
CA TYR A 8 16.94 14.27 1.80
C TYR A 8 16.05 15.31 2.47
N ASP A 9 16.54 16.54 2.52
CA ASP A 9 15.77 17.72 2.94
C ASP A 9 15.72 18.69 1.74
N PRO A 10 14.56 18.91 1.09
CA PRO A 10 14.47 19.74 -0.12
C PRO A 10 14.86 21.20 0.11
N GLU A 11 14.85 21.69 1.37
CA GLU A 11 15.27 23.04 1.72
C GLU A 11 16.80 23.21 1.86
N LYS A 12 17.52 22.08 2.04
CA LYS A 12 18.97 22.10 2.37
C LYS A 12 19.82 21.30 1.41
N ASP A 13 19.28 20.21 0.86
CA ASP A 13 20.06 19.23 0.10
C ASP A 13 19.84 19.42 -1.41
N ALA A 14 20.89 19.63 -2.16
CA ALA A 14 20.84 19.67 -3.62
C ALA A 14 20.51 18.29 -4.25
N LYS A 15 20.85 17.20 -3.55
CA LYS A 15 20.58 15.81 -3.96
C LYS A 15 20.51 14.90 -2.75
N PRO A 16 19.78 13.77 -2.86
CA PRO A 16 19.74 12.78 -1.79
C PRO A 16 21.11 12.19 -1.47
N ARG A 17 21.30 11.77 -0.24
CA ARG A 17 22.48 11.05 0.24
C ARG A 17 22.09 9.89 1.15
N PHE A 18 23.05 9.03 1.45
CA PHE A 18 22.92 8.06 2.55
C PHE A 18 23.71 8.53 3.76
N GLN A 19 23.13 8.33 4.92
CA GLN A 19 23.78 8.56 6.20
C GLN A 19 23.87 7.25 6.97
N GLU A 20 25.04 6.98 7.53
CA GLU A 20 25.28 5.81 8.34
C GLU A 20 25.10 6.14 9.82
N TYR A 21 24.53 5.20 10.55
CA TYR A 21 24.36 5.28 11.99
C TYR A 21 24.79 3.95 12.62
N ASP A 22 25.41 4.02 13.80
CA ASP A 22 25.67 2.86 14.63
C ASP A 22 25.09 3.15 16.02
N ILE A 23 24.06 2.39 16.40
CA ILE A 23 23.35 2.59 17.66
C ILE A 23 23.34 1.32 18.51
N ALA A 24 23.44 1.50 19.82
CA ALA A 24 23.14 0.47 20.78
C ALA A 24 21.62 0.32 20.90
N LEU A 25 21.12 -0.91 20.71
CA LEU A 25 19.73 -1.25 20.96
C LEU A 25 19.51 -1.57 22.43
N ASP A 26 18.31 -1.26 22.93
CA ASP A 26 17.86 -1.71 24.24
C ASP A 26 17.39 -3.18 24.15
N PRO A 27 17.50 -3.98 25.20
CA PRO A 27 16.96 -5.35 25.23
C PRO A 27 15.46 -5.45 24.92
N HIS A 28 14.72 -4.36 25.08
CA HIS A 28 13.29 -4.28 24.78
C HIS A 28 12.97 -3.85 23.34
N ASP A 29 13.96 -3.36 22.58
CA ASP A 29 13.77 -3.01 21.17
C ASP A 29 13.61 -4.29 20.33
N ARG A 30 12.46 -4.47 19.74
CA ARG A 30 12.13 -5.67 18.96
C ARG A 30 11.86 -5.39 17.49
N MET A 31 11.21 -4.26 17.22
CA MET A 31 10.78 -3.89 15.90
C MET A 31 11.65 -2.76 15.33
N LEU A 32 11.74 -2.70 14.02
CA LEU A 32 12.49 -1.65 13.33
C LEU A 32 12.07 -0.24 13.76
N LEU A 33 10.78 -0.05 14.06
CA LEU A 33 10.26 1.23 14.53
C LEU A 33 10.88 1.64 15.88
N ASP A 34 11.19 0.69 16.78
CA ASP A 34 11.83 0.99 18.06
C ASP A 34 13.23 1.60 17.82
N ALA A 35 14.00 0.98 16.93
CA ALA A 35 15.31 1.50 16.52
C ALA A 35 15.21 2.88 15.85
N LEU A 36 14.20 3.11 14.98
CA LEU A 36 13.97 4.42 14.37
C LEU A 36 13.64 5.50 15.38
N ILE A 37 12.89 5.17 16.42
CA ILE A 37 12.58 6.10 17.52
C ILE A 37 13.86 6.47 18.29
N ARG A 38 14.76 5.50 18.53
CA ARG A 38 16.08 5.79 19.13
C ARG A 38 16.95 6.65 18.24
N LEU A 39 17.00 6.32 16.95
CA LEU A 39 17.71 7.13 15.95
C LEU A 39 17.24 8.58 15.95
N LYS A 40 15.92 8.80 16.10
CA LYS A 40 15.37 10.16 16.15
C LYS A 40 15.73 10.91 17.45
N VAL A 41 16.09 10.21 18.54
CA VAL A 41 16.64 10.85 19.75
C VAL A 41 18.08 11.32 19.51
N VAL A 42 18.85 10.55 18.70
CA VAL A 42 20.25 10.88 18.35
C VAL A 42 20.31 11.95 17.26
N ASP A 43 19.40 11.87 16.30
CA ASP A 43 19.28 12.80 15.16
C ASP A 43 17.82 13.20 14.98
N ASP A 44 17.43 14.31 15.57
CA ASP A 44 16.07 14.85 15.55
C ASP A 44 15.62 15.30 14.15
N SER A 45 16.57 15.50 13.23
CA SER A 45 16.29 15.86 11.84
C SER A 45 15.73 14.71 11.01
N LEU A 46 15.92 13.43 11.43
CA LEU A 46 15.44 12.25 10.71
C LEU A 46 13.91 12.25 10.61
N ALA A 47 13.37 12.24 9.38
CA ALA A 47 11.94 12.30 9.13
C ALA A 47 11.36 10.96 8.67
N PHE A 48 10.37 10.46 9.40
CA PHE A 48 9.55 9.31 9.06
C PHE A 48 8.16 9.43 9.68
N ARG A 49 7.17 8.70 9.11
CA ARG A 49 5.82 8.67 9.67
C ARG A 49 5.64 7.48 10.60
N ARG A 50 4.84 7.63 11.62
CA ARG A 50 4.39 6.57 12.53
C ARG A 50 3.07 6.93 13.19
N SER A 51 2.28 5.91 13.59
CA SER A 51 1.05 6.11 14.36
C SER A 51 0.74 4.91 15.25
N CYS A 52 0.00 3.90 14.77
CA CYS A 52 -0.58 2.81 15.57
C CYS A 52 0.44 1.87 16.23
N ARG A 53 1.60 1.64 15.63
CA ARG A 53 2.68 0.70 16.04
C ARG A 53 2.31 -0.79 15.96
N GLU A 54 1.19 -1.15 15.34
CA GLU A 54 0.64 -2.52 15.33
C GLU A 54 0.23 -3.01 13.93
N GLY A 55 0.75 -2.36 12.86
CA GLY A 55 0.51 -2.79 11.48
C GLY A 55 -0.90 -2.53 10.95
N VAL A 56 -1.62 -1.54 11.48
CA VAL A 56 -3.00 -1.21 11.08
C VAL A 56 -3.09 0.09 10.29
N CYS A 57 -2.31 1.12 10.65
CA CYS A 57 -2.42 2.43 10.00
C CYS A 57 -1.63 2.57 8.70
N GLY A 58 -0.63 1.72 8.46
CA GLY A 58 0.21 1.76 7.26
C GLY A 58 1.15 2.96 7.14
N SER A 59 1.19 3.87 8.13
CA SER A 59 1.89 5.16 8.00
C SER A 59 3.42 5.03 7.98
N ASP A 60 3.99 3.99 8.57
CA ASP A 60 5.41 3.70 8.67
C ASP A 60 5.93 2.77 7.56
N ALA A 61 5.20 2.74 6.43
CA ALA A 61 5.62 2.00 5.25
C ALA A 61 6.88 2.61 4.64
N MET A 62 7.87 1.77 4.37
CA MET A 62 9.14 2.16 3.76
C MET A 62 9.80 0.97 3.05
N ASN A 63 10.88 1.22 2.33
CA ASN A 63 11.70 0.16 1.77
C ASN A 63 12.81 -0.23 2.76
N ILE A 64 12.83 -1.49 3.15
CA ILE A 64 13.71 -2.06 4.18
C ILE A 64 14.56 -3.13 3.51
N ASN A 65 15.87 -2.93 3.39
CA ASN A 65 16.80 -3.85 2.71
C ASN A 65 16.30 -4.28 1.31
N GLY A 66 15.74 -3.33 0.54
CA GLY A 66 15.23 -3.59 -0.82
C GLY A 66 13.79 -4.10 -0.90
N ARG A 67 13.13 -4.40 0.23
CA ARG A 67 11.74 -4.86 0.27
C ARG A 67 10.82 -3.86 0.97
N ASN A 68 9.66 -3.59 0.40
CA ASN A 68 8.68 -2.71 1.05
C ASN A 68 8.02 -3.44 2.24
N GLY A 69 7.82 -2.70 3.32
CA GLY A 69 7.23 -3.24 4.55
C GLY A 69 6.91 -2.13 5.55
N LEU A 70 6.37 -2.53 6.71
CA LEU A 70 6.06 -1.62 7.81
C LEU A 70 7.12 -1.74 8.90
N ALA A 71 7.66 -0.63 9.36
CA ALA A 71 8.69 -0.61 10.39
C ALA A 71 8.18 -1.16 11.74
N CYS A 72 6.91 -0.95 12.08
CA CYS A 72 6.33 -1.36 13.37
C CYS A 72 6.12 -2.87 13.54
N ILE A 73 6.12 -3.63 12.43
CA ILE A 73 5.96 -5.10 12.48
C ILE A 73 7.17 -5.85 11.88
N THR A 74 8.21 -5.14 11.47
CA THR A 74 9.46 -5.75 10.98
C THR A 74 10.39 -6.02 12.15
N ASN A 75 10.66 -7.30 12.43
CA ASN A 75 11.51 -7.72 13.55
C ASN A 75 12.99 -7.42 13.26
N LEU A 76 13.67 -6.71 14.18
CA LEU A 76 15.08 -6.35 14.06
C LEU A 76 15.99 -7.58 13.89
N LYS A 77 15.67 -8.71 14.55
CA LYS A 77 16.48 -9.93 14.48
C LYS A 77 16.49 -10.59 13.10
N THR A 78 15.51 -10.25 12.23
CA THR A 78 15.44 -10.79 10.87
C THR A 78 16.20 -9.95 9.86
N LEU A 79 16.68 -8.77 10.25
CA LEU A 79 17.32 -7.82 9.36
C LEU A 79 18.83 -8.07 9.27
N LYS A 80 19.35 -8.03 8.05
CA LYS A 80 20.79 -8.06 7.78
C LYS A 80 21.37 -6.66 7.92
N GLU A 81 22.53 -6.54 8.57
CA GLU A 81 23.27 -5.29 8.69
C GLU A 81 24.23 -5.08 7.51
N PRO A 82 24.50 -3.82 7.12
CA PRO A 82 23.80 -2.63 7.58
C PRO A 82 22.34 -2.63 7.11
N VAL A 83 21.40 -2.23 7.98
CA VAL A 83 19.99 -2.10 7.63
C VAL A 83 19.82 -0.89 6.73
N GLU A 84 19.53 -1.12 5.46
CA GLU A 84 19.31 -0.04 4.51
C GLU A 84 17.83 0.36 4.50
N LEU A 85 17.58 1.65 4.76
CA LEU A 85 16.23 2.22 4.75
C LEU A 85 16.11 3.28 3.67
N ARG A 86 15.06 3.16 2.85
CA ARG A 86 14.71 4.09 1.78
C ARG A 86 13.23 4.46 1.84
N PRO A 87 12.81 5.60 1.28
CA PRO A 87 11.39 5.87 1.07
C PRO A 87 10.78 4.82 0.14
N LEU A 88 9.46 4.69 0.15
CA LEU A 88 8.73 3.85 -0.81
C LEU A 88 9.08 4.27 -2.24
N PRO A 89 9.48 3.34 -3.14
CA PRO A 89 9.90 3.69 -4.50
C PRO A 89 8.72 4.14 -5.37
N GLY A 90 9.02 4.96 -6.38
CA GLY A 90 8.02 5.39 -7.37
C GLY A 90 7.05 6.47 -6.91
N LEU A 91 7.23 7.00 -5.71
CA LEU A 91 6.51 8.18 -5.21
C LEU A 91 7.50 9.33 -4.95
N PRO A 92 7.09 10.61 -5.13
CA PRO A 92 7.95 11.76 -4.84
C PRO A 92 8.34 11.78 -3.36
N VAL A 93 9.61 12.05 -3.09
CA VAL A 93 10.11 12.17 -1.72
C VAL A 93 9.83 13.57 -1.20
N VAL A 94 9.13 13.67 -0.08
CA VAL A 94 8.90 14.92 0.65
C VAL A 94 10.12 15.25 1.50
N ARG A 95 10.55 14.29 2.34
CA ARG A 95 11.73 14.41 3.19
C ARG A 95 12.14 13.03 3.71
N ASP A 96 13.40 12.68 3.63
CA ASP A 96 13.98 11.41 4.11
C ASP A 96 13.14 10.18 3.69
N LEU A 97 12.46 9.55 4.65
CA LEU A 97 11.62 8.36 4.44
C LEU A 97 10.14 8.70 4.17
N ILE A 98 9.79 9.99 4.09
CA ILE A 98 8.43 10.46 3.85
C ILE A 98 8.23 10.70 2.36
N VAL A 99 7.18 10.10 1.79
CA VAL A 99 6.77 10.27 0.39
C VAL A 99 5.43 11.00 0.29
N ASP A 100 5.21 11.64 -0.86
CA ASP A 100 3.91 12.20 -1.24
C ASP A 100 2.98 11.08 -1.73
N MET A 101 1.88 10.89 -1.04
CA MET A 101 0.87 9.87 -1.33
C MET A 101 -0.26 10.38 -2.25
N SER A 102 -0.21 11.62 -2.71
CA SER A 102 -1.31 12.27 -3.45
C SER A 102 -1.71 11.48 -4.70
N GLN A 103 -0.71 11.04 -5.48
CA GLN A 103 -0.98 10.24 -6.69
C GLN A 103 -1.60 8.86 -6.35
N PHE A 104 -1.13 8.21 -5.28
CA PHE A 104 -1.70 6.94 -4.81
C PHE A 104 -3.17 7.10 -4.41
N PHE A 105 -3.50 8.13 -3.64
CA PHE A 105 -4.88 8.40 -3.24
C PHE A 105 -5.76 8.87 -4.39
N LYS A 106 -5.21 9.61 -5.37
CA LYS A 106 -5.93 9.94 -6.61
C LYS A 106 -6.38 8.68 -7.36
N GLN A 107 -5.51 7.68 -7.50
CA GLN A 107 -5.85 6.39 -8.09
C GLN A 107 -6.89 5.63 -7.23
N TYR A 108 -6.73 5.64 -5.92
CA TYR A 108 -7.70 5.04 -5.01
C TYR A 108 -9.09 5.69 -5.14
N HIS A 109 -9.17 7.01 -5.11
CA HIS A 109 -10.47 7.71 -5.25
C HIS A 109 -11.10 7.50 -6.63
N SER A 110 -10.31 7.27 -7.67
CA SER A 110 -10.81 7.07 -9.04
C SER A 110 -11.67 5.83 -9.20
N ILE A 111 -11.62 4.88 -8.27
CA ILE A 111 -12.44 3.66 -8.30
C ILE A 111 -13.75 3.78 -7.50
N LYS A 112 -14.09 4.98 -7.03
CA LYS A 112 -15.26 5.24 -6.16
C LYS A 112 -15.28 4.29 -4.95
N PRO A 113 -14.36 4.45 -3.96
CA PRO A 113 -14.19 3.50 -2.87
C PRO A 113 -15.29 3.63 -1.78
N TYR A 114 -16.53 3.51 -2.18
CA TYR A 114 -17.73 3.54 -1.35
C TYR A 114 -18.85 2.77 -2.03
N LEU A 115 -19.83 2.30 -1.26
CA LEU A 115 -21.03 1.63 -1.78
C LEU A 115 -21.87 2.59 -2.62
N VAL A 116 -22.24 2.15 -3.82
CA VAL A 116 -23.19 2.82 -4.69
C VAL A 116 -24.46 2.00 -4.76
N ASN A 117 -25.56 2.56 -4.26
CA ASN A 117 -26.86 1.93 -4.29
C ASN A 117 -27.96 2.99 -4.24
N ASP A 118 -28.69 3.15 -5.35
CA ASP A 118 -29.75 4.14 -5.54
C ASP A 118 -31.13 3.63 -5.08
N GLU A 119 -31.21 2.37 -4.62
CA GLU A 119 -32.46 1.86 -4.04
C GLU A 119 -32.76 2.58 -2.71
N PRO A 120 -34.03 2.86 -2.42
CA PRO A 120 -34.40 3.44 -1.14
C PRO A 120 -33.78 2.65 0.04
N PRO A 121 -33.30 3.32 1.08
CA PRO A 121 -32.75 2.62 2.24
C PRO A 121 -33.86 1.75 2.88
N PRO A 122 -33.57 0.50 3.25
CA PRO A 122 -34.51 -0.32 3.98
C PRO A 122 -34.76 0.25 5.38
N GLU A 123 -35.81 -0.21 6.05
CA GLU A 123 -36.19 0.28 7.39
C GLU A 123 -35.04 0.15 8.41
N ARG A 124 -34.21 -0.89 8.29
CA ARG A 124 -33.07 -1.14 9.19
C ARG A 124 -31.76 -1.05 8.44
N GLU A 125 -31.31 -2.17 7.85
CA GLU A 125 -30.02 -2.27 7.16
C GLU A 125 -30.11 -3.17 5.92
N ARG A 126 -29.14 -3.02 5.00
CA ARG A 126 -28.98 -3.92 3.86
C ARG A 126 -28.28 -5.19 4.34
N LEU A 127 -29.03 -6.26 4.43
CA LEU A 127 -28.53 -7.55 4.91
C LEU A 127 -27.60 -8.21 3.87
N GLN A 128 -26.66 -8.99 4.36
CA GLN A 128 -25.84 -9.93 3.59
C GLN A 128 -25.91 -11.30 4.24
N SER A 129 -25.87 -12.36 3.43
CA SER A 129 -25.69 -13.71 3.96
C SER A 129 -24.24 -13.91 4.47
N PRO A 130 -23.97 -14.91 5.32
CA PRO A 130 -22.61 -15.25 5.70
C PRO A 130 -21.69 -15.49 4.51
N GLU A 131 -22.16 -16.15 3.46
CA GLU A 131 -21.41 -16.46 2.24
C GLU A 131 -21.08 -15.20 1.43
N GLU A 132 -22.04 -14.26 1.29
CA GLU A 132 -21.80 -12.95 0.67
C GLU A 132 -20.78 -12.15 1.45
N ARG A 133 -20.83 -12.20 2.78
CA ARG A 133 -19.86 -11.52 3.63
C ARG A 133 -18.45 -12.16 3.51
N GLU A 134 -18.36 -13.49 3.45
CA GLU A 134 -17.11 -14.23 3.28
C GLU A 134 -16.43 -13.87 1.95
N SER A 135 -17.20 -13.59 0.90
CA SER A 135 -16.65 -13.16 -0.40
C SER A 135 -15.81 -11.87 -0.33
N LEU A 136 -15.95 -11.08 0.72
CA LEU A 136 -15.20 -9.86 0.96
C LEU A 136 -13.92 -10.07 1.78
N ASP A 137 -13.68 -11.25 2.31
CA ASP A 137 -12.48 -11.55 3.10
C ASP A 137 -11.24 -11.50 2.19
N GLY A 138 -10.18 -10.91 2.73
CA GLY A 138 -8.98 -10.59 1.95
C GLY A 138 -9.08 -9.33 1.08
N LEU A 139 -10.21 -8.61 1.10
CA LEU A 139 -10.41 -7.38 0.33
C LEU A 139 -10.51 -6.14 1.22
N TYR A 140 -11.32 -6.17 2.28
CA TYR A 140 -11.56 -5.00 3.14
C TYR A 140 -10.44 -4.74 4.16
N GLU A 141 -9.56 -5.70 4.40
CA GLU A 141 -8.45 -5.56 5.35
C GLU A 141 -7.29 -4.71 4.82
N CYS A 142 -7.40 -4.19 3.60
CA CYS A 142 -6.40 -3.32 3.00
C CYS A 142 -6.26 -2.03 3.80
N ILE A 143 -5.05 -1.78 4.33
CA ILE A 143 -4.71 -0.61 5.15
C ILE A 143 -4.15 0.58 4.35
N LEU A 144 -4.19 0.53 3.03
CA LEU A 144 -3.74 1.58 2.11
C LEU A 144 -2.28 2.04 2.36
N CYS A 145 -1.41 1.15 2.81
CA CYS A 145 0.00 1.47 3.09
C CYS A 145 0.87 1.72 1.85
N ALA A 146 0.36 1.44 0.66
CA ALA A 146 1.02 1.56 -0.63
C ALA A 146 2.21 0.60 -0.88
N CYS A 147 2.59 -0.28 0.04
CA CYS A 147 3.70 -1.23 -0.17
C CYS A 147 3.57 -2.00 -1.49
N CYS A 148 2.37 -2.50 -1.81
CA CYS A 148 2.09 -3.26 -3.03
C CYS A 148 2.17 -2.41 -4.31
N SER A 149 1.59 -1.21 -4.31
CA SER A 149 1.60 -0.31 -5.47
C SER A 149 3.01 0.18 -5.78
N THR A 150 3.77 0.55 -4.75
CA THR A 150 5.14 1.02 -4.89
C THR A 150 6.17 -0.09 -5.15
N ALA A 151 5.81 -1.36 -5.02
CA ALA A 151 6.62 -2.50 -5.47
C ALA A 151 6.31 -2.94 -6.90
N CYS A 152 5.29 -2.36 -7.54
CA CYS A 152 4.85 -2.75 -8.87
C CYS A 152 5.53 -1.92 -9.98
N PRO A 153 6.32 -2.54 -10.88
CA PRO A 153 6.94 -1.82 -11.99
C PRO A 153 5.93 -1.10 -12.89
N SER A 154 4.76 -1.71 -13.13
CA SER A 154 3.70 -1.08 -13.92
C SER A 154 3.20 0.23 -13.31
N PHE A 155 3.19 0.33 -11.97
CA PHE A 155 2.85 1.55 -11.26
C PHE A 155 3.94 2.62 -11.42
N TRP A 156 5.22 2.24 -11.40
CA TRP A 156 6.32 3.20 -11.62
C TRP A 156 6.30 3.80 -13.03
N TRP A 157 5.98 2.97 -14.04
CA TRP A 157 5.98 3.42 -15.45
C TRP A 157 4.75 4.24 -15.83
N ASN A 158 3.62 4.02 -15.17
CA ASN A 158 2.35 4.70 -15.47
C ASN A 158 1.62 5.13 -14.19
N PRO A 159 2.23 5.95 -13.32
CA PRO A 159 1.65 6.30 -12.04
C PRO A 159 0.37 7.14 -12.15
N ASP A 160 0.22 7.85 -13.29
CA ASP A 160 -0.93 8.70 -13.60
C ASP A 160 -2.13 7.93 -14.15
N LYS A 161 -1.93 6.74 -14.71
CA LYS A 161 -2.97 5.96 -15.41
C LYS A 161 -3.29 4.64 -14.75
N PHE A 162 -2.28 3.88 -14.34
CA PHE A 162 -2.48 2.58 -13.73
C PHE A 162 -3.05 2.73 -12.31
N VAL A 163 -4.23 2.14 -12.09
CA VAL A 163 -4.90 2.21 -10.78
C VAL A 163 -4.05 1.60 -9.65
N GLY A 164 -3.18 0.67 -9.98
CA GLY A 164 -2.30 0.00 -9.03
C GLY A 164 -2.96 -1.14 -8.27
N PRO A 165 -2.15 -2.03 -7.67
CA PRO A 165 -2.66 -3.21 -6.99
C PRO A 165 -3.61 -2.90 -5.84
N ALA A 166 -3.32 -1.90 -5.01
CA ALA A 166 -4.18 -1.51 -3.90
C ALA A 166 -5.53 -0.97 -4.38
N GLY A 167 -5.52 -0.10 -5.41
CA GLY A 167 -6.74 0.44 -5.99
C GLY A 167 -7.59 -0.66 -6.63
N LEU A 168 -6.98 -1.59 -7.37
CA LEU A 168 -7.70 -2.69 -8.01
C LEU A 168 -8.25 -3.72 -7.00
N LEU A 169 -7.52 -3.99 -5.91
CA LEU A 169 -8.04 -4.80 -4.80
C LEU A 169 -9.30 -4.15 -4.22
N ASN A 170 -9.25 -2.85 -3.95
CA ASN A 170 -10.39 -2.11 -3.41
C ASN A 170 -11.53 -1.96 -4.44
N ALA A 171 -11.23 -1.86 -5.74
CA ALA A 171 -12.27 -1.90 -6.77
C ALA A 171 -13.04 -3.23 -6.72
N TYR A 172 -12.32 -4.34 -6.61
CA TYR A 172 -12.95 -5.66 -6.49
C TYR A 172 -13.76 -5.82 -5.21
N ARG A 173 -13.34 -5.22 -4.10
CA ARG A 173 -14.12 -5.18 -2.85
C ARG A 173 -15.54 -4.69 -3.08
N PHE A 174 -15.73 -3.62 -3.85
CA PHE A 174 -17.07 -3.06 -4.14
C PHE A 174 -17.78 -3.81 -5.27
N ILE A 175 -17.03 -4.36 -6.23
CA ILE A 175 -17.59 -5.22 -7.28
C ILE A 175 -18.16 -6.53 -6.70
N ALA A 176 -17.53 -7.09 -5.68
CA ALA A 176 -17.95 -8.31 -5.00
C ALA A 176 -19.03 -8.10 -3.92
N ASP A 177 -19.28 -6.85 -3.53
CA ASP A 177 -20.24 -6.54 -2.47
C ASP A 177 -21.68 -6.65 -3.00
N SER A 178 -22.48 -7.59 -2.49
CA SER A 178 -23.87 -7.84 -2.90
C SER A 178 -24.81 -6.64 -2.69
N ARG A 179 -24.38 -5.66 -1.90
CA ARG A 179 -25.14 -4.44 -1.61
C ARG A 179 -24.85 -3.31 -2.61
N ASP A 180 -23.79 -3.43 -3.41
CA ASP A 180 -23.44 -2.48 -4.47
C ASP A 180 -24.26 -2.74 -5.73
N ARG A 181 -24.74 -1.70 -6.38
CA ARG A 181 -25.56 -1.78 -7.59
C ARG A 181 -24.90 -1.19 -8.84
N ASP A 182 -23.66 -0.75 -8.72
CA ASP A 182 -22.95 -0.03 -9.81
C ASP A 182 -21.93 -0.92 -10.56
N LEU A 183 -22.13 -2.25 -10.55
CA LEU A 183 -21.20 -3.23 -11.14
C LEU A 183 -20.74 -2.85 -12.55
N ASN A 184 -21.69 -2.55 -13.46
CA ASN A 184 -21.35 -2.25 -14.84
C ASN A 184 -20.52 -0.98 -14.98
N ALA A 185 -20.91 0.11 -14.33
CA ALA A 185 -20.15 1.35 -14.37
C ALA A 185 -18.75 1.21 -13.72
N ARG A 186 -18.61 0.36 -12.67
CA ARG A 186 -17.30 0.04 -12.10
C ARG A 186 -16.41 -0.71 -13.11
N LEU A 187 -16.95 -1.70 -13.79
CA LEU A 187 -16.22 -2.44 -14.84
C LEU A 187 -15.86 -1.51 -16.01
N ASP A 188 -16.81 -0.69 -16.51
CA ASP A 188 -16.57 0.29 -17.57
C ASP A 188 -15.45 1.26 -17.21
N SER A 189 -15.44 1.74 -15.98
CA SER A 189 -14.40 2.65 -15.51
C SER A 189 -13.01 2.03 -15.50
N LEU A 190 -12.90 0.71 -15.42
CA LEU A 190 -11.63 -0.04 -15.42
C LEU A 190 -11.25 -0.57 -16.81
N GLU A 191 -12.16 -0.56 -17.76
CA GLU A 191 -11.94 -1.07 -19.13
C GLU A 191 -11.08 -0.09 -19.94
N ASP A 192 -9.79 -0.09 -19.64
CA ASP A 192 -8.78 0.74 -20.27
C ASP A 192 -7.44 0.00 -20.27
N PRO A 193 -6.65 0.03 -21.35
CA PRO A 193 -5.36 -0.65 -21.44
C PRO A 193 -4.38 -0.27 -20.33
N TYR A 194 -4.50 0.95 -19.80
CA TYR A 194 -3.60 1.45 -18.76
C TYR A 194 -4.18 1.31 -17.35
N ARG A 195 -5.49 1.18 -17.17
CA ARG A 195 -6.11 1.09 -15.84
C ARG A 195 -6.03 -0.31 -15.24
N LEU A 196 -6.71 -1.29 -15.84
CA LEU A 196 -6.71 -2.68 -15.36
C LEU A 196 -5.65 -3.51 -16.07
N PHE A 197 -5.61 -3.42 -17.40
CA PHE A 197 -4.82 -4.35 -18.22
C PHE A 197 -3.32 -4.08 -18.18
N ARG A 198 -2.88 -2.99 -17.56
CA ARG A 198 -1.46 -2.73 -17.26
C ARG A 198 -0.88 -3.67 -16.20
N CYS A 199 -1.71 -4.43 -15.51
CA CYS A 199 -1.25 -5.52 -14.65
C CYS A 199 -0.75 -6.70 -15.48
N HIS A 200 0.54 -7.02 -15.37
CA HIS A 200 1.22 -8.13 -16.02
C HIS A 200 1.45 -9.34 -15.10
N SER A 201 0.75 -9.42 -13.97
CA SER A 201 0.84 -10.54 -13.01
C SER A 201 2.27 -10.82 -12.49
N ILE A 202 3.06 -9.78 -12.26
CA ILE A 202 4.44 -9.88 -11.74
C ILE A 202 4.47 -10.39 -10.29
N MET A 203 3.37 -10.18 -9.53
CA MET A 203 3.12 -10.65 -8.17
C MET A 203 3.94 -9.99 -7.05
N ASN A 204 4.83 -9.04 -7.31
CA ASN A 204 5.52 -8.29 -6.25
C ASN A 204 4.55 -7.70 -5.19
N CYS A 205 3.33 -7.35 -5.62
CA CYS A 205 2.29 -6.82 -4.75
C CYS A 205 1.81 -7.82 -3.69
N VAL A 206 1.86 -9.11 -3.97
CA VAL A 206 1.52 -10.18 -3.04
C VAL A 206 2.64 -10.36 -2.02
N ASP A 207 3.89 -10.42 -2.51
CA ASP A 207 5.06 -10.68 -1.68
C ASP A 207 5.30 -9.62 -0.59
N VAL A 208 4.98 -8.36 -0.91
CA VAL A 208 5.26 -7.22 0.00
C VAL A 208 4.06 -6.81 0.84
N CYS A 209 2.90 -7.45 0.69
CA CYS A 209 1.71 -7.04 1.44
C CYS A 209 1.87 -7.38 2.94
N PRO A 210 1.89 -6.37 3.85
CA PRO A 210 2.06 -6.62 5.28
C PRO A 210 0.84 -7.26 5.94
N LYS A 211 -0.30 -7.30 5.23
CA LYS A 211 -1.54 -7.95 5.65
C LYS A 211 -1.75 -9.32 5.00
N GLY A 212 -0.80 -9.80 4.17
CA GLY A 212 -0.91 -11.08 3.47
C GLY A 212 -2.02 -11.13 2.41
N LEU A 213 -2.49 -9.97 1.93
CA LEU A 213 -3.55 -9.91 0.91
C LEU A 213 -3.03 -10.26 -0.48
N ASN A 214 -3.92 -10.72 -1.36
CA ASN A 214 -3.57 -11.09 -2.72
C ASN A 214 -4.25 -10.20 -3.77
N PRO A 215 -3.68 -9.04 -4.13
CA PRO A 215 -4.23 -8.18 -5.16
C PRO A 215 -4.31 -8.86 -6.54
N THR A 216 -3.42 -9.82 -6.83
CA THR A 216 -3.38 -10.50 -8.13
C THR A 216 -4.62 -11.35 -8.38
N VAL A 217 -5.16 -12.02 -7.35
CA VAL A 217 -6.43 -12.76 -7.45
C VAL A 217 -7.57 -11.80 -7.75
N ALA A 218 -7.71 -10.71 -7.01
CA ALA A 218 -8.74 -9.71 -7.24
C ALA A 218 -8.69 -9.15 -8.68
N ILE A 219 -7.49 -8.79 -9.16
CA ILE A 219 -7.28 -8.29 -10.53
C ILE A 219 -7.64 -9.36 -11.57
N GLY A 220 -7.24 -10.61 -11.36
CA GLY A 220 -7.58 -11.74 -12.25
C GLY A 220 -9.08 -11.95 -12.33
N THR A 221 -9.80 -11.85 -11.21
CA THR A 221 -11.25 -11.99 -11.18
C THR A 221 -11.94 -10.87 -11.95
N ILE A 222 -11.51 -9.59 -11.77
CA ILE A 222 -12.06 -8.47 -12.57
C ILE A 222 -11.84 -8.72 -14.07
N LYS A 223 -10.64 -9.14 -14.49
CA LYS A 223 -10.34 -9.46 -15.88
C LYS A 223 -11.26 -10.56 -16.44
N THR A 224 -11.49 -11.61 -15.65
CA THR A 224 -12.41 -12.71 -16.02
C THR A 224 -13.85 -12.21 -16.17
N MET A 225 -14.31 -11.34 -15.28
CA MET A 225 -15.65 -10.74 -15.37
C MET A 225 -15.80 -9.90 -16.65
N MET A 226 -14.78 -9.12 -17.02
CA MET A 226 -14.79 -8.34 -18.27
C MET A 226 -14.86 -9.23 -19.52
N ILE A 227 -14.09 -10.33 -19.57
CA ILE A 227 -14.14 -11.28 -20.68
C ILE A 227 -15.54 -11.90 -20.80
N LYS A 228 -16.13 -12.33 -19.68
CA LYS A 228 -17.48 -12.92 -19.67
C LYS A 228 -18.57 -11.93 -20.11
N ARG A 229 -18.37 -10.64 -19.88
CA ARG A 229 -19.29 -9.58 -20.30
C ARG A 229 -19.20 -9.28 -21.81
N ALA A 230 -18.02 -9.51 -22.40
CA ALA A 230 -17.77 -9.23 -23.83
C ALA A 230 -18.20 -10.39 -24.77
N VAL A 231 -18.49 -11.57 -24.22
CA VAL A 231 -18.96 -12.77 -24.95
C VAL A 231 -20.46 -12.96 -24.72
#